data_b0a844bb3569273961986e6f0df2e436
#
_entry.id   b0a844bb3569273961986e6f0df2e436
#
_cell.length_a   1.000
_cell.length_b   1.000
_cell.length_c   1.000
_cell.angle_alpha   90.00
_cell.angle_beta   90.00
_cell.angle_gamma   90.00
#
_symmetry.space_group_name_H-M   'P 1'
#
loop_
_entity.id
_entity.type
_entity.pdbx_description
1 polymer ?
#
loop_
_entity_poly.entity_id
_entity_poly.type
_entity_poly.pdbx_seq_one_letter_code
_entity_poly.pdbx_strand_id
1 'polypeptide(L)'
;ATLDVLGFGATGYAADVLKETMRADVNIVETVAHMMSAVRYFGDVDVICDIGGQDIKVLFMKNGDIANFRLSNSCSAGNGMLLQAMADQFGLRVTDYAETAFQAELAPKFSYGCAVFLDTDRVNFQKEGFSKEELLAGLAQVLPKNVWQYVVQIPRLASLGRRFVLQGGTQYNL
;
A
#
# COMPACT_ATOMS: atom_id res chain seq x y z
N ALA A 1 0.46 27.78 22.66
CA ALA A 1 1.81 27.27 22.83
C ALA A 1 2.65 27.75 21.64
N THR A 2 3.79 28.36 21.92
CA THR A 2 4.80 28.73 20.90
C THR A 2 5.68 27.52 20.67
N LEU A 3 5.83 27.12 19.42
CA LEU A 3 6.78 26.07 19.02
C LEU A 3 8.12 26.74 18.67
N ASP A 4 9.21 26.18 19.20
CA ASP A 4 10.56 26.56 18.80
C ASP A 4 11.02 25.53 17.74
N VAL A 5 11.09 25.96 16.49
CA VAL A 5 11.47 25.11 15.36
C VAL A 5 12.98 25.11 15.21
N LEU A 6 13.64 24.04 15.60
CA LEU A 6 15.10 23.89 15.59
C LEU A 6 15.65 23.41 14.24
N GLY A 7 14.81 22.86 13.39
CA GLY A 7 15.19 22.36 12.07
C GLY A 7 14.00 21.90 11.25
N PHE A 8 14.15 21.83 9.93
CA PHE A 8 13.13 21.41 8.99
C PHE A 8 13.70 20.38 8.00
N GLY A 9 13.13 19.19 8.01
CA GLY A 9 13.46 18.13 7.07
C GLY A 9 12.31 17.89 6.07
N ALA A 10 12.66 17.61 4.82
CA ALA A 10 11.70 17.28 3.76
C ALA A 10 11.98 15.90 3.16
N THR A 11 10.91 15.18 2.79
CA THR A 11 10.96 13.95 2.02
C THR A 11 9.68 13.82 1.20
N GLY A 12 9.64 12.84 0.30
CA GLY A 12 8.52 12.61 -0.59
C GLY A 12 8.67 13.29 -1.95
N TYR A 13 7.65 13.16 -2.80
CA TYR A 13 7.71 13.55 -4.21
C TYR A 13 8.00 15.04 -4.44
N ALA A 14 7.49 15.92 -3.58
CA ALA A 14 7.67 17.37 -3.69
C ALA A 14 8.81 17.91 -2.81
N ALA A 15 9.67 17.07 -2.26
CA ALA A 15 10.69 17.47 -1.30
C ALA A 15 11.69 18.50 -1.88
N ASP A 16 12.02 18.42 -3.17
CA ASP A 16 12.92 19.37 -3.83
C ASP A 16 12.31 20.78 -3.89
N VAL A 17 11.01 20.87 -4.18
CA VAL A 17 10.29 22.15 -4.16
C VAL A 17 10.28 22.75 -2.75
N LEU A 18 10.06 21.93 -1.73
CA LEU A 18 10.07 22.37 -0.34
C LEU A 18 11.47 22.80 0.10
N LYS A 19 12.52 22.12 -0.37
CA LYS A 19 13.90 22.48 -0.10
C LYS A 19 14.22 23.90 -0.59
N GLU A 20 13.80 24.23 -1.81
CA GLU A 20 14.05 25.53 -2.41
C GLU A 20 13.17 26.64 -1.80
N THR A 21 11.89 26.38 -1.60
CA THR A 21 10.92 27.39 -1.15
C THR A 21 10.92 27.61 0.35
N MET A 22 11.10 26.56 1.15
CA MET A 22 11.05 26.61 2.61
C MET A 22 12.40 26.44 3.29
N ARG A 23 13.49 26.36 2.52
CA ARG A 23 14.87 26.21 3.01
C ARG A 23 15.03 25.03 3.98
N ALA A 24 14.57 23.84 3.55
CA ALA A 24 14.73 22.64 4.36
C ALA A 24 16.23 22.39 4.66
N ASP A 25 16.54 22.12 5.93
CA ASP A 25 17.90 21.81 6.37
C ASP A 25 18.36 20.46 5.83
N VAL A 26 17.43 19.51 5.68
CA VAL A 26 17.68 18.17 5.17
C VAL A 26 16.62 17.79 4.16
N ASN A 27 17.04 17.21 3.02
CA ASN A 27 16.19 16.57 2.04
C ASN A 27 16.63 15.11 1.86
N ILE A 28 15.75 14.16 2.14
CA ILE A 28 16.03 12.73 2.06
C ILE A 28 15.09 12.11 1.03
N VAL A 29 15.63 11.29 0.14
CA VAL A 29 14.84 10.50 -0.81
C VAL A 29 13.87 9.60 -0.04
N GLU A 30 12.63 9.55 -0.48
CA GLU A 30 11.53 8.86 0.22
C GLU A 30 11.83 7.40 0.54
N THR A 31 12.42 6.65 -0.41
CA THR A 31 12.80 5.25 -0.18
C THR A 31 13.84 5.10 0.93
N VAL A 32 14.77 6.05 1.02
CA VAL A 32 15.78 6.10 2.09
C VAL A 32 15.13 6.44 3.43
N ALA A 33 14.18 7.37 3.44
CA ALA A 33 13.44 7.70 4.65
C ALA A 33 12.64 6.51 5.18
N HIS A 34 11.98 5.75 4.31
CA HIS A 34 11.29 4.50 4.65
C HIS A 34 12.25 3.47 5.25
N MET A 35 13.41 3.25 4.62
CA MET A 35 14.44 2.35 5.13
C MET A 35 14.93 2.78 6.52
N MET A 36 15.31 4.04 6.68
CA MET A 36 15.81 4.55 7.95
C MET A 36 14.79 4.40 9.08
N SER A 37 13.53 4.69 8.79
CA SER A 37 12.42 4.52 9.73
C SER A 37 12.25 3.05 10.12
N ALA A 38 12.16 2.15 9.15
CA ALA A 38 12.00 0.73 9.40
C ALA A 38 13.16 0.15 10.22
N VAL A 39 14.40 0.46 9.87
CA VAL A 39 15.57 0.01 10.63
C VAL A 39 15.60 0.60 12.04
N ARG A 40 15.20 1.87 12.20
CA ARG A 40 15.14 2.53 13.51
C ARG A 40 14.17 1.88 14.48
N TYR A 41 12.99 1.47 13.99
CA TYR A 41 11.93 0.95 14.86
C TYR A 41 11.92 -0.57 14.97
N PHE A 42 12.36 -1.29 13.96
CA PHE A 42 12.26 -2.75 13.87
C PHE A 42 13.62 -3.46 13.80
N GLY A 43 14.72 -2.72 13.72
CA GLY A 43 16.06 -3.29 13.59
C GLY A 43 16.30 -3.88 12.22
N ASP A 44 16.95 -5.04 12.19
CA ASP A 44 17.19 -5.76 10.94
C ASP A 44 15.90 -6.25 10.30
N VAL A 45 15.63 -5.84 9.06
CA VAL A 45 14.49 -6.25 8.25
C VAL A 45 14.96 -6.79 6.91
N ASP A 46 14.22 -7.75 6.35
CA ASP A 46 14.54 -8.34 5.05
C ASP A 46 13.77 -7.63 3.92
N VAL A 47 12.53 -7.21 4.19
CA VAL A 47 11.67 -6.54 3.22
C VAL A 47 10.87 -5.43 3.88
N ILE A 48 10.79 -4.28 3.22
CA ILE A 48 9.86 -3.21 3.57
C ILE A 48 8.85 -3.10 2.44
N CYS A 49 7.58 -3.31 2.75
CA CYS A 49 6.48 -3.21 1.80
C CYS A 49 5.60 -2.02 2.19
N ASP A 50 5.74 -0.93 1.46
CA ASP A 50 4.95 0.27 1.62
C ASP A 50 3.84 0.31 0.57
N ILE A 51 2.59 0.29 1.04
CA ILE A 51 1.41 0.34 0.17
C ILE A 51 0.62 1.59 0.54
N GLY A 52 0.86 2.63 -0.24
CA GLY A 52 0.20 3.92 -0.10
C GLY A 52 -1.15 4.01 -0.79
N GLY A 53 -1.68 5.22 -0.83
CA GLY A 53 -2.89 5.53 -1.57
C GLY A 53 -2.71 5.40 -3.08
N GLN A 54 -1.58 5.84 -3.61
CA GLN A 54 -1.33 5.91 -5.06
C GLN A 54 -0.22 4.99 -5.54
N ASP A 55 0.75 4.67 -4.69
CA ASP A 55 1.92 3.91 -5.07
C ASP A 55 2.18 2.71 -4.16
N ILE A 56 3.01 1.82 -4.67
CA ILE A 56 3.51 0.64 -3.97
C ILE A 56 5.02 0.68 -4.08
N LYS A 57 5.71 0.58 -2.94
CA LYS A 57 7.15 0.49 -2.85
C LYS A 57 7.52 -0.77 -2.08
N VAL A 58 8.34 -1.61 -2.68
CA VAL A 58 8.89 -2.79 -1.99
C VAL A 58 10.40 -2.69 -2.03
N LEU A 59 11.02 -2.59 -0.86
CA LEU A 59 12.46 -2.50 -0.68
C LEU A 59 12.97 -3.84 -0.17
N PHE A 60 13.98 -4.38 -0.83
CA PHE A 60 14.66 -5.62 -0.44
C PHE A 60 15.95 -5.25 0.26
N MET A 61 16.06 -5.65 1.51
CA MET A 61 17.14 -5.25 2.40
C MET A 61 18.24 -6.31 2.44
N LYS A 62 19.48 -5.85 2.59
CA LYS A 62 20.62 -6.72 2.85
C LYS A 62 21.67 -5.97 3.66
N ASN A 63 22.06 -6.51 4.82
CA ASN A 63 23.04 -5.90 5.72
C ASN A 63 22.69 -4.46 6.15
N GLY A 64 21.40 -4.19 6.35
CA GLY A 64 20.91 -2.87 6.76
C GLY A 64 20.71 -1.85 5.63
N ASP A 65 21.09 -2.20 4.40
CA ASP A 65 20.97 -1.31 3.23
C ASP A 65 19.95 -1.84 2.20
N ILE A 66 19.48 -0.95 1.32
CA ILE A 66 18.60 -1.31 0.21
C ILE A 66 19.42 -2.02 -0.87
N ALA A 67 19.24 -3.32 -1.03
CA ALA A 67 19.88 -4.12 -2.08
C ALA A 67 19.15 -4.04 -3.42
N ASN A 68 17.83 -3.91 -3.40
CA ASN A 68 16.98 -3.81 -4.59
C ASN A 68 15.62 -3.20 -4.21
N PHE A 69 14.87 -2.75 -5.20
CA PHE A 69 13.53 -2.21 -4.96
C PHE A 69 12.60 -2.45 -6.16
N ARG A 70 11.29 -2.42 -5.89
CA ARG A 70 10.22 -2.35 -6.88
C ARG A 70 9.30 -1.20 -6.54
N LEU A 71 8.98 -0.40 -7.55
CA LEU A 71 8.07 0.73 -7.43
C LEU A 71 6.96 0.59 -8.46
N SER A 72 5.75 0.91 -8.06
CA SER A 72 4.62 1.08 -8.99
C SER A 72 3.81 2.29 -8.57
N ASN A 73 3.77 3.28 -9.43
CA ASN A 73 2.99 4.51 -9.28
C ASN A 73 1.96 4.70 -10.42
N SER A 74 1.89 3.74 -11.33
CA SER A 74 1.05 3.84 -12.53
C SER A 74 -0.17 2.92 -12.47
N CYS A 75 -0.22 1.99 -11.53
CA CYS A 75 -1.27 0.99 -11.45
C CYS A 75 -1.97 1.01 -10.09
N SER A 76 -3.27 1.25 -10.11
CA SER A 76 -4.11 1.25 -8.90
C SER A 76 -4.48 -0.15 -8.39
N ALA A 77 -4.16 -1.21 -9.12
CA ALA A 77 -4.64 -2.57 -8.83
C ALA A 77 -4.18 -3.18 -7.49
N GLY A 78 -3.28 -2.54 -6.79
CA GLY A 78 -2.75 -3.04 -5.51
C GLY A 78 -2.59 -1.97 -4.44
N ASN A 79 -3.11 -0.76 -4.63
CA ASN A 79 -2.95 0.37 -3.71
C ASN A 79 -4.30 0.87 -3.15
N GLY A 80 -4.23 1.90 -2.31
CA GLY A 80 -5.39 2.46 -1.63
C GLY A 80 -6.42 3.10 -2.56
N MET A 81 -6.03 3.57 -3.76
CA MET A 81 -6.99 4.11 -4.75
C MET A 81 -7.99 3.06 -5.21
N LEU A 82 -7.59 1.78 -5.31
CA LEU A 82 -8.53 0.70 -5.61
C LEU A 82 -9.57 0.56 -4.50
N LEU A 83 -9.12 0.53 -3.24
CA LEU A 83 -10.01 0.41 -2.09
C LEU A 83 -10.96 1.61 -1.99
N GLN A 84 -10.45 2.83 -2.20
CA GLN A 84 -11.25 4.04 -2.21
C GLN A 84 -12.32 3.99 -3.32
N ALA A 85 -11.91 3.67 -4.56
CA ALA A 85 -12.83 3.59 -5.68
C ALA A 85 -13.95 2.56 -5.46
N MET A 86 -13.63 1.43 -4.83
CA MET A 86 -14.62 0.41 -4.50
C MET A 86 -15.54 0.84 -3.36
N ALA A 87 -15.01 1.49 -2.32
CA ALA A 87 -15.82 2.04 -1.23
C ALA A 87 -16.82 3.09 -1.77
N ASP A 88 -16.36 4.00 -2.62
CA ASP A 88 -17.18 5.05 -3.22
C ASP A 88 -18.35 4.48 -4.02
N GLN A 89 -18.16 3.37 -4.75
CA GLN A 89 -19.22 2.72 -5.50
C GLN A 89 -20.36 2.17 -4.62
N PHE A 90 -20.04 1.84 -3.38
CA PHE A 90 -21.04 1.39 -2.40
C PHE A 90 -21.49 2.49 -1.45
N GLY A 91 -21.08 3.74 -1.69
CA GLY A 91 -21.41 4.90 -0.85
C GLY A 91 -20.78 4.84 0.55
N LEU A 92 -19.62 4.17 0.67
CA LEU A 92 -18.89 4.00 1.92
C LEU A 92 -17.67 4.93 1.96
N ARG A 93 -17.31 5.36 3.17
CA ARG A 93 -15.97 5.92 3.37
C ARG A 93 -14.94 4.79 3.36
N VAL A 94 -13.75 5.04 2.83
CA VAL A 94 -12.67 4.04 2.83
C VAL A 94 -12.28 3.59 4.25
N THR A 95 -12.50 4.45 5.26
CA THR A 95 -12.28 4.11 6.67
C THR A 95 -13.22 3.04 7.20
N ASP A 96 -14.38 2.86 6.57
CA ASP A 96 -15.41 1.91 6.99
C ASP A 96 -15.31 0.59 6.17
N TYR A 97 -14.34 0.53 5.25
CA TYR A 97 -14.13 -0.60 4.34
C TYR A 97 -13.90 -1.91 5.08
N ALA A 98 -12.93 -1.92 5.99
CA ALA A 98 -12.54 -3.13 6.73
C ALA A 98 -13.70 -3.66 7.57
N GLU A 99 -14.33 -2.80 8.37
CA GLU A 99 -15.46 -3.19 9.22
C GLU A 99 -16.61 -3.79 8.39
N THR A 100 -16.88 -3.20 7.21
CA THR A 100 -17.91 -3.71 6.31
C THR A 100 -17.50 -5.07 5.73
N ALA A 101 -16.25 -5.20 5.25
CA ALA A 101 -15.75 -6.44 4.66
C ALA A 101 -15.70 -7.60 5.67
N PHE A 102 -15.42 -7.33 6.94
CA PHE A 102 -15.39 -8.34 8.01
C PHE A 102 -16.78 -8.89 8.39
N GLN A 103 -17.87 -8.27 7.95
CA GLN A 103 -19.22 -8.79 8.14
C GLN A 103 -19.58 -9.89 7.13
N ALA A 104 -18.72 -10.11 6.12
CA ALA A 104 -18.97 -11.10 5.07
C ALA A 104 -18.86 -12.53 5.60
N GLU A 105 -19.80 -13.37 5.24
CA GLU A 105 -19.76 -14.81 5.52
C GLU A 105 -18.86 -15.56 4.53
N LEU A 106 -18.75 -15.04 3.31
CA LEU A 106 -17.88 -15.58 2.27
C LEU A 106 -17.29 -14.45 1.41
N ALA A 107 -16.28 -14.78 0.64
CA ALA A 107 -15.61 -13.82 -0.22
C ALA A 107 -15.45 -14.41 -1.63
N PRO A 108 -16.08 -13.84 -2.67
CA PRO A 108 -15.94 -14.33 -4.03
C PRO A 108 -14.50 -14.21 -4.49
N LYS A 109 -14.06 -15.16 -5.29
CA LYS A 109 -12.69 -15.25 -5.75
C LYS A 109 -12.47 -14.38 -6.97
N PHE A 110 -12.06 -13.15 -6.74
CA PHE A 110 -11.66 -12.25 -7.82
C PHE A 110 -10.42 -12.76 -8.57
N SER A 111 -10.37 -12.48 -9.87
CA SER A 111 -9.14 -12.58 -10.63
C SER A 111 -8.10 -11.55 -10.13
N TYR A 112 -6.83 -11.81 -10.36
CA TYR A 112 -5.78 -10.82 -10.06
C TYR A 112 -5.33 -10.15 -11.36
N GLY A 113 -4.82 -8.91 -11.25
CA GLY A 113 -4.35 -8.15 -12.40
C GLY A 113 -4.85 -6.71 -12.41
N CYS A 114 -5.20 -6.20 -13.58
CA CYS A 114 -5.62 -4.81 -13.77
C CYS A 114 -6.90 -4.47 -13.01
N ALA A 115 -6.97 -3.25 -12.45
CA ALA A 115 -8.14 -2.75 -11.73
C ALA A 115 -9.44 -2.77 -12.55
N VAL A 116 -9.34 -2.62 -13.88
CA VAL A 116 -10.51 -2.72 -14.78
C VAL A 116 -11.13 -4.11 -14.77
N PHE A 117 -10.29 -5.15 -14.72
CA PHE A 117 -10.80 -6.53 -14.62
C PHE A 117 -11.41 -6.80 -13.24
N LEU A 118 -10.82 -6.27 -12.18
CA LEU A 118 -11.40 -6.36 -10.84
C LEU A 118 -12.77 -5.70 -10.77
N ASP A 119 -12.95 -4.55 -11.40
CA ASP A 119 -14.25 -3.90 -11.47
C ASP A 119 -15.26 -4.71 -12.30
N THR A 120 -14.81 -5.33 -13.38
CA THR A 120 -15.65 -6.25 -14.18
C THR A 120 -16.10 -7.45 -13.35
N ASP A 121 -15.19 -8.07 -12.59
CA ASP A 121 -15.51 -9.18 -11.69
C ASP A 121 -16.52 -8.74 -10.63
N ARG A 122 -16.33 -7.56 -10.03
CA ARG A 122 -17.28 -6.98 -9.08
C ARG A 122 -18.69 -6.88 -9.66
N VAL A 123 -18.81 -6.34 -10.88
CA VAL A 123 -20.12 -6.22 -11.55
C VAL A 123 -20.75 -7.59 -11.79
N ASN A 124 -19.97 -8.57 -12.19
CA ASN A 124 -20.46 -9.92 -12.45
C ASN A 124 -20.94 -10.59 -11.15
N PHE A 125 -20.12 -10.57 -10.10
CA PHE A 125 -20.52 -11.12 -8.79
C PHE A 125 -21.73 -10.40 -8.18
N GLN A 126 -21.85 -9.09 -8.40
CA GLN A 126 -23.03 -8.35 -7.98
C GLN A 126 -24.30 -8.84 -8.70
N LYS A 127 -24.22 -9.16 -10.00
CA LYS A 127 -25.32 -9.78 -10.75
C LYS A 127 -25.63 -11.20 -10.30
N GLU A 128 -24.63 -11.93 -9.81
CA GLU A 128 -24.78 -13.26 -9.22
C GLU A 128 -25.42 -13.23 -7.82
N GLY A 129 -25.58 -12.05 -7.22
CA GLY A 129 -26.28 -11.86 -5.96
C GLY A 129 -25.37 -11.76 -4.74
N PHE A 130 -24.05 -11.63 -4.92
CA PHE A 130 -23.14 -11.37 -3.79
C PHE A 130 -23.43 -10.01 -3.14
N SER A 131 -23.39 -9.99 -1.82
CA SER A 131 -23.61 -8.80 -1.03
C SER A 131 -22.44 -7.81 -1.14
N LYS A 132 -22.66 -6.58 -0.72
CA LYS A 132 -21.63 -5.54 -0.62
C LYS A 132 -20.47 -6.01 0.25
N GLU A 133 -20.76 -6.59 1.40
CA GLU A 133 -19.81 -7.09 2.37
C GLU A 133 -18.90 -8.16 1.74
N GLU A 134 -19.51 -9.11 1.04
CA GLU A 134 -18.82 -10.22 0.37
C GLU A 134 -17.92 -9.73 -0.78
N LEU A 135 -18.39 -8.75 -1.56
CA LEU A 135 -17.61 -8.14 -2.64
C LEU A 135 -16.40 -7.41 -2.11
N LEU A 136 -16.55 -6.63 -1.04
CA LEU A 136 -15.45 -5.92 -0.39
C LEU A 136 -14.45 -6.90 0.23
N ALA A 137 -14.91 -7.99 0.83
CA ALA A 137 -14.05 -9.05 1.36
C ALA A 137 -13.24 -9.74 0.25
N GLY A 138 -13.87 -10.06 -0.88
CA GLY A 138 -13.19 -10.66 -2.05
C GLY A 138 -12.11 -9.74 -2.62
N LEU A 139 -12.39 -8.45 -2.73
CA LEU A 139 -11.42 -7.45 -3.19
C LEU A 139 -10.25 -7.28 -2.20
N ALA A 140 -10.52 -7.27 -0.89
CA ALA A 140 -9.47 -7.23 0.12
C ALA A 140 -8.53 -8.44 0.03
N GLN A 141 -9.06 -9.63 -0.24
CA GLN A 141 -8.26 -10.85 -0.40
C GLN A 141 -7.41 -10.88 -1.67
N VAL A 142 -7.82 -10.20 -2.73
CA VAL A 142 -7.04 -10.14 -3.98
C VAL A 142 -5.92 -9.10 -3.94
N LEU A 143 -6.04 -8.08 -3.09
CA LEU A 143 -5.06 -6.99 -3.00
C LEU A 143 -3.63 -7.50 -2.75
N PRO A 144 -3.34 -8.36 -1.75
CA PRO A 144 -2.00 -8.90 -1.54
C PRO A 144 -1.49 -9.70 -2.74
N LYS A 145 -2.36 -10.43 -3.45
CA LYS A 145 -1.96 -11.15 -4.67
C LYS A 145 -1.56 -10.18 -5.78
N ASN A 146 -2.28 -9.08 -5.94
CA ASN A 146 -1.92 -8.05 -6.89
C ASN A 146 -0.57 -7.41 -6.56
N VAL A 147 -0.32 -7.09 -5.29
CA VAL A 147 0.97 -6.56 -4.87
C VAL A 147 2.09 -7.51 -5.26
N TRP A 148 2.03 -8.75 -4.79
CA TRP A 148 3.16 -9.68 -4.91
C TRP A 148 3.30 -10.34 -6.28
N GLN A 149 2.19 -10.74 -6.91
CA GLN A 149 2.23 -11.49 -8.16
C GLN A 149 2.18 -10.60 -9.40
N TYR A 150 1.45 -9.50 -9.34
CA TYR A 150 1.26 -8.63 -10.50
C TYR A 150 2.22 -7.44 -10.51
N VAL A 151 2.35 -6.71 -9.39
CA VAL A 151 3.18 -5.51 -9.29
C VAL A 151 4.65 -5.85 -9.04
N VAL A 152 4.92 -6.61 -7.98
CA VAL A 152 6.30 -6.94 -7.56
C VAL A 152 6.87 -8.11 -8.36
N GLN A 153 6.01 -8.98 -8.88
CA GLN A 153 6.35 -10.15 -9.70
C GLN A 153 7.27 -11.15 -8.98
N ILE A 154 7.05 -11.35 -7.69
CA ILE A 154 7.78 -12.33 -6.88
C ILE A 154 6.82 -13.44 -6.44
N PRO A 155 6.91 -14.63 -7.04
CA PRO A 155 5.98 -15.73 -6.73
C PRO A 155 6.31 -16.46 -5.42
N ARG A 156 7.54 -16.31 -4.89
CA ARG A 156 8.01 -17.02 -3.69
C ARG A 156 8.49 -16.06 -2.62
N LEU A 157 7.59 -15.59 -1.77
CA LEU A 157 7.91 -14.67 -0.67
C LEU A 157 8.92 -15.25 0.31
N ALA A 158 8.87 -16.57 0.55
CA ALA A 158 9.79 -17.23 1.47
C ALA A 158 11.27 -17.10 1.07
N SER A 159 11.57 -16.81 -0.21
CA SER A 159 12.94 -16.56 -0.67
C SER A 159 13.48 -15.18 -0.30
N LEU A 160 12.62 -14.27 0.15
CA LEU A 160 12.98 -12.89 0.48
C LEU A 160 13.44 -12.72 1.92
N GLY A 161 13.24 -13.71 2.78
CA GLY A 161 13.55 -13.63 4.21
C GLY A 161 12.35 -13.90 5.09
N ARG A 162 12.43 -13.48 6.35
CA ARG A 162 11.39 -13.73 7.37
C ARG A 162 10.89 -12.47 8.07
N ARG A 163 11.61 -11.35 7.96
CA ARG A 163 11.30 -10.11 8.68
C ARG A 163 10.78 -9.08 7.69
N PHE A 164 9.46 -8.95 7.65
CA PHE A 164 8.75 -8.04 6.77
C PHE A 164 8.19 -6.89 7.58
N VAL A 165 8.43 -5.67 7.13
CA VAL A 165 7.73 -4.47 7.61
C VAL A 165 6.66 -4.12 6.59
N LEU A 166 5.41 -4.09 7.03
CA LEU A 166 4.28 -3.63 6.24
C LEU A 166 3.90 -2.24 6.71
N GLN A 167 3.83 -1.29 5.79
CA GLN A 167 3.51 0.10 6.10
C GLN A 167 2.69 0.75 4.99
N GLY A 168 2.29 2.01 5.19
CA GLY A 168 1.43 2.74 4.28
C GLY A 168 -0.03 2.74 4.70
N GLY A 169 -0.82 3.65 4.10
CA GLY A 169 -2.22 3.88 4.50
C GLY A 169 -3.13 2.67 4.38
N THR A 170 -2.84 1.74 3.46
CA THR A 170 -3.65 0.51 3.30
C THR A 170 -3.55 -0.45 4.47
N GLN A 171 -2.51 -0.33 5.31
CA GLN A 171 -2.34 -1.18 6.49
C GLN A 171 -3.30 -0.81 7.65
N TYR A 172 -3.98 0.33 7.56
CA TYR A 172 -5.06 0.69 8.48
C TYR A 172 -6.40 0.03 8.14
N ASN A 173 -6.47 -0.75 7.08
CA ASN A 173 -7.62 -1.57 6.74
C ASN A 173 -7.54 -2.90 7.52
N LEU A 174 -7.74 -2.79 8.84
CA LEU A 174 -7.63 -3.88 9.82
C LEU A 174 -8.99 -4.48 10.11
#